data_41bac5e49665f59b54784c91d4a0b587
#
_entry.id   41bac5e49665f59b54784c91d4a0b587
#
_cell.length_a   1.000
_cell.length_b   1.000
_cell.length_c   1.000
_cell.angle_alpha   90.00
_cell.angle_beta   90.00
_cell.angle_gamma   90.00
#
_symmetry.space_group_name_H-M   'P 1'
#
loop_
_entity.id
_entity.type
_entity.pdbx_description
1 polymer ?
#
loop_
_entity_poly.entity_id
_entity_poly.type
_entity_poly.pdbx_seq_one_letter_code
_entity_poly.pdbx_strand_id
1 'polypeptide(L)'
;LVCLVGSEMCIRDSFNYNVGFVDVFLNGVKLPSSEFTASNGSTIVLDDAAFANDTLEFISLNTLPVSSGGAQNLTGLADVTITGTPVIGETLQHNGSQFVNDYTVSTTTTSTSQTAILNLPVATYRSVEYTIQMTEGTKYHVTKVLAIHDGTNVTFNEYGTLFTTSSLSNFALDINSGNMRLLATPASTNSTVFKVKFTGIKV
;
A
#
# COMPACT_ATOMS: atom_id res chain seq x y z
N LEU A 1 -25.08 -35.16 12.26
CA LEU A 1 -25.08 -36.48 12.89
C LEU A 1 -25.30 -36.28 14.37
N VAL A 2 -26.46 -36.65 14.87
CA VAL A 2 -26.81 -36.58 16.30
C VAL A 2 -26.24 -37.80 16.99
N CYS A 3 -25.32 -37.63 17.93
CA CYS A 3 -24.89 -38.72 18.79
C CYS A 3 -25.53 -38.56 20.18
N LEU A 4 -26.49 -39.43 20.47
CA LEU A 4 -27.10 -39.56 21.79
C LEU A 4 -26.28 -40.53 22.63
N VAL A 5 -25.56 -40.03 23.64
CA VAL A 5 -24.92 -40.85 24.67
C VAL A 5 -25.17 -40.21 26.03
N GLY A 6 -26.09 -40.81 26.79
CA GLY A 6 -26.35 -40.41 28.18
C GLY A 6 -27.12 -39.08 28.32
N SER A 7 -27.26 -38.61 29.55
CA SER A 7 -28.01 -37.41 29.93
C SER A 7 -27.46 -36.06 29.44
N GLU A 8 -26.52 -36.06 28.50
CA GLU A 8 -25.96 -34.83 27.90
C GLU A 8 -25.92 -35.01 26.38
N MET A 9 -26.59 -34.12 25.64
CA MET A 9 -26.57 -34.09 24.19
C MET A 9 -25.43 -33.20 23.71
N CYS A 10 -24.33 -33.83 23.31
CA CYS A 10 -23.22 -33.12 22.66
C CYS A 10 -23.35 -33.25 21.14
N ILE A 11 -23.56 -32.18 20.41
CA ILE A 11 -23.44 -32.16 18.95
C ILE A 11 -21.95 -31.93 18.62
N ARG A 12 -21.31 -32.95 18.06
CA ARG A 12 -20.00 -32.88 17.44
C ARG A 12 -20.15 -32.93 15.93
N ASP A 13 -20.34 -31.78 15.33
CA ASP A 13 -20.02 -31.55 13.92
C ASP A 13 -18.90 -30.50 13.84
N SER A 14 -18.26 -30.40 12.67
CA SER A 14 -17.17 -29.43 12.44
C SER A 14 -17.68 -27.98 12.43
N PHE A 15 -18.43 -27.62 13.47
CA PHE A 15 -19.04 -26.32 13.66
C PHE A 15 -18.09 -25.43 14.43
N ASN A 16 -17.63 -24.37 13.78
CA ASN A 16 -16.82 -23.34 14.42
C ASN A 16 -17.64 -22.07 14.64
N TYR A 17 -17.63 -21.56 15.85
CA TYR A 17 -18.29 -20.31 16.21
C TYR A 17 -17.40 -19.45 17.10
N ASN A 18 -17.64 -18.15 17.11
CA ASN A 18 -17.03 -17.24 18.08
C ASN A 18 -17.82 -17.33 19.39
N VAL A 19 -17.13 -17.59 20.50
CA VAL A 19 -17.71 -17.64 21.83
C VAL A 19 -18.48 -16.35 22.13
N GLY A 20 -19.73 -16.46 22.54
CA GLY A 20 -20.63 -15.34 22.79
C GLY A 20 -21.42 -14.84 21.55
N PHE A 21 -21.17 -15.42 20.36
CA PHE A 21 -21.82 -15.03 19.09
C PHE A 21 -22.53 -16.22 18.42
N VAL A 22 -23.22 -17.02 19.20
CA VAL A 22 -24.03 -18.13 18.71
C VAL A 22 -25.42 -18.04 19.30
N ASP A 23 -26.41 -18.18 18.44
CA ASP A 23 -27.82 -18.36 18.83
C ASP A 23 -28.22 -19.81 18.63
N VAL A 24 -28.90 -20.38 19.62
CA VAL A 24 -29.36 -21.78 19.64
C VAL A 24 -30.90 -21.79 19.64
N PHE A 25 -31.47 -22.60 18.78
CA PHE A 25 -32.92 -22.77 18.66
C PHE A 25 -33.29 -24.23 18.82
N LEU A 26 -34.27 -24.49 19.64
CA LEU A 26 -34.89 -25.84 19.80
C LEU A 26 -36.33 -25.77 19.28
N ASN A 27 -36.66 -26.59 18.29
CA ASN A 27 -37.97 -26.59 17.63
C ASN A 27 -38.42 -25.21 17.14
N GLY A 28 -37.46 -24.40 16.66
CA GLY A 28 -37.69 -23.03 16.19
C GLY A 28 -37.82 -21.99 17.29
N VAL A 29 -37.68 -22.34 18.58
CA VAL A 29 -37.68 -21.41 19.70
C VAL A 29 -36.25 -21.13 20.13
N LYS A 30 -35.88 -19.84 20.19
CA LYS A 30 -34.54 -19.40 20.66
C LYS A 30 -34.39 -19.75 22.14
N LEU A 31 -33.32 -20.46 22.46
CA LEU A 31 -32.94 -20.75 23.84
C LEU A 31 -32.21 -19.57 24.47
N PRO A 32 -32.50 -19.21 25.73
CA PRO A 32 -31.69 -18.25 26.48
C PRO A 32 -30.33 -18.87 26.80
N SER A 33 -29.31 -18.03 27.00
CA SER A 33 -27.93 -18.45 27.28
C SER A 33 -27.78 -19.24 28.61
N SER A 34 -28.82 -19.28 29.44
CA SER A 34 -28.87 -20.09 30.67
C SER A 34 -29.29 -21.53 30.42
N GLU A 35 -29.69 -21.94 29.23
CA GLU A 35 -30.16 -23.26 28.88
C GLU A 35 -29.18 -24.04 27.99
N PHE A 36 -28.00 -23.43 27.70
CA PHE A 36 -26.93 -24.10 26.98
C PHE A 36 -25.56 -23.53 27.33
N THR A 37 -24.52 -24.35 27.14
CA THR A 37 -23.13 -23.96 27.26
C THR A 37 -22.46 -23.97 25.90
N ALA A 38 -21.87 -22.80 25.51
CA ALA A 38 -21.16 -22.60 24.25
C ALA A 38 -19.87 -21.79 24.50
N SER A 39 -18.86 -22.42 25.11
CA SER A 39 -17.67 -21.74 25.66
C SER A 39 -16.35 -22.07 24.95
N ASN A 40 -16.34 -23.06 24.04
CA ASN A 40 -15.09 -23.56 23.43
C ASN A 40 -14.96 -23.31 21.92
N GLY A 41 -15.95 -22.67 21.29
CA GLY A 41 -15.92 -22.35 19.87
C GLY A 41 -16.22 -23.51 18.90
N SER A 42 -16.49 -24.72 19.42
CA SER A 42 -16.67 -25.92 18.57
C SER A 42 -17.76 -26.88 19.03
N THR A 43 -18.26 -26.77 20.27
CA THR A 43 -19.31 -27.60 20.78
C THR A 43 -20.34 -26.77 21.54
N ILE A 44 -21.59 -27.18 21.45
CA ILE A 44 -22.73 -26.64 22.21
C ILE A 44 -23.29 -27.78 23.03
N VAL A 45 -23.51 -27.55 24.33
CA VAL A 45 -24.11 -28.51 25.27
C VAL A 45 -25.38 -27.86 25.78
N LEU A 46 -26.52 -28.56 25.63
CA LEU A 46 -27.79 -28.15 26.23
C LEU A 46 -27.84 -28.59 27.69
N ASP A 47 -28.38 -27.75 28.56
CA ASP A 47 -28.56 -28.09 29.98
C ASP A 47 -29.60 -29.18 30.16
N ASP A 48 -30.71 -29.14 29.37
CA ASP A 48 -31.70 -30.21 29.28
C ASP A 48 -31.55 -31.00 27.97
N ALA A 49 -31.64 -32.32 28.05
CA ALA A 49 -31.52 -33.19 26.89
C ALA A 49 -32.69 -33.00 25.94
N ALA A 50 -32.43 -32.81 24.63
CA ALA A 50 -33.45 -32.78 23.60
C ALA A 50 -34.09 -34.19 23.43
N PHE A 51 -35.39 -34.23 23.12
CA PHE A 51 -36.12 -35.47 22.88
C PHE A 51 -35.93 -35.99 21.45
N ALA A 52 -36.25 -37.23 21.25
CA ALA A 52 -36.25 -37.84 19.92
C ALA A 52 -37.24 -37.07 18.98
N ASN A 53 -36.76 -36.63 17.83
CA ASN A 53 -37.44 -35.81 16.81
C ASN A 53 -37.45 -34.29 17.11
N ASP A 54 -36.80 -33.80 18.16
CA ASP A 54 -36.55 -32.38 18.28
C ASP A 54 -35.57 -31.89 17.20
N THR A 55 -35.81 -30.67 16.72
CA THR A 55 -34.94 -29.99 15.75
C THR A 55 -34.07 -28.96 16.48
N LEU A 56 -32.76 -29.08 16.32
CA LEU A 56 -31.82 -28.15 16.88
C LEU A 56 -31.15 -27.36 15.74
N GLU A 57 -31.25 -26.05 15.81
CA GLU A 57 -30.66 -25.13 14.82
C GLU A 57 -29.70 -24.16 15.50
N PHE A 58 -28.62 -23.82 14.81
CA PHE A 58 -27.61 -22.87 15.29
C PHE A 58 -27.39 -21.77 14.28
N ILE A 59 -27.32 -20.52 14.75
CA ILE A 59 -26.90 -19.39 13.98
C ILE A 59 -25.60 -18.89 14.60
N SER A 60 -24.48 -19.12 13.92
CA SER A 60 -23.19 -18.54 14.27
C SER A 60 -23.02 -17.23 13.55
N LEU A 61 -22.92 -16.14 14.29
CA LEU A 61 -22.46 -14.87 13.79
C LEU A 61 -20.94 -14.87 13.79
N ASN A 62 -20.34 -15.21 12.67
CA ASN A 62 -18.94 -14.88 12.47
C ASN A 62 -18.85 -13.37 12.35
N THR A 63 -18.50 -12.70 13.44
CA THR A 63 -17.89 -11.39 13.31
C THR A 63 -16.62 -11.61 12.48
N LEU A 64 -16.59 -11.08 11.26
CA LEU A 64 -15.31 -10.88 10.59
C LEU A 64 -14.43 -10.19 11.64
N PRO A 65 -13.31 -10.81 12.07
CA PRO A 65 -12.46 -10.13 13.03
C PRO A 65 -12.17 -8.74 12.48
N VAL A 66 -12.43 -7.72 13.27
CA VAL A 66 -12.15 -6.32 12.89
C VAL A 66 -10.66 -6.14 12.55
N SER A 67 -9.83 -7.09 12.99
CA SER A 67 -8.43 -7.24 12.61
C SER A 67 -8.20 -7.87 11.22
N SER A 68 -9.23 -8.46 10.59
CA SER A 68 -9.21 -8.92 9.19
C SER A 68 -10.27 -8.24 8.34
N GLY A 69 -11.10 -7.40 8.92
CA GLY A 69 -12.07 -6.55 8.25
C GLY A 69 -11.46 -5.21 7.93
N GLY A 70 -11.03 -5.00 6.71
CA GLY A 70 -10.61 -3.72 6.15
C GLY A 70 -9.60 -2.92 7.00
N ALA A 71 -8.53 -2.49 6.42
CA ALA A 71 -7.56 -1.65 7.11
C ALA A 71 -8.25 -0.42 7.73
N GLN A 72 -8.15 -0.26 9.05
CA GLN A 72 -8.67 0.90 9.76
C GLN A 72 -7.83 2.16 9.49
N ASN A 73 -6.67 1.98 8.88
CA ASN A 73 -5.75 3.04 8.45
C ASN A 73 -4.99 2.57 7.19
N LEU A 74 -4.33 3.49 6.51
CA LEU A 74 -3.59 3.21 5.28
C LEU A 74 -2.47 2.19 5.48
N THR A 75 -1.83 2.15 6.64
CA THR A 75 -0.73 1.21 6.93
C THR A 75 -1.18 -0.25 7.06
N GLY A 76 -2.47 -0.50 7.19
CA GLY A 76 -3.04 -1.85 7.22
C GLY A 76 -3.39 -2.40 5.84
N LEU A 77 -3.25 -1.62 4.76
CA LEU A 77 -3.43 -2.09 3.38
C LEU A 77 -2.16 -2.76 2.89
N ALA A 78 -2.29 -3.93 2.24
CA ALA A 78 -1.15 -4.72 1.78
C ALA A 78 -0.35 -4.03 0.65
N ASP A 79 -0.98 -3.12 -0.08
CA ASP A 79 -0.41 -2.37 -1.19
C ASP A 79 -0.01 -0.93 -0.83
N VAL A 80 -0.01 -0.60 0.46
CA VAL A 80 0.40 0.72 0.97
C VAL A 80 1.55 0.57 1.96
N THR A 81 2.65 1.25 1.69
CA THR A 81 3.79 1.35 2.61
C THR A 81 4.01 2.81 3.01
N ILE A 82 3.89 3.07 4.29
CA ILE A 82 4.21 4.35 4.89
C ILE A 82 5.59 4.27 5.52
N THR A 83 6.54 5.03 5.00
CA THR A 83 7.92 5.07 5.51
C THR A 83 8.08 6.26 6.45
N GLY A 84 8.54 5.99 7.66
CA GLY A 84 8.74 7.01 8.70
C GLY A 84 7.42 7.53 9.28
N THR A 85 7.48 8.69 9.93
CA THR A 85 6.29 9.40 10.42
C THR A 85 5.81 10.35 9.32
N PRO A 86 4.57 10.20 8.81
CA PRO A 86 4.03 11.09 7.79
C PRO A 86 4.04 12.54 8.27
N VAL A 87 4.43 13.45 7.38
CA VAL A 87 4.41 14.90 7.63
C VAL A 87 3.43 15.61 6.70
N ILE A 88 3.03 16.82 7.09
CA ILE A 88 2.09 17.63 6.30
C ILE A 88 2.70 17.90 4.92
N GLY A 89 1.94 17.62 3.87
CA GLY A 89 2.34 17.83 2.47
C GLY A 89 2.85 16.58 1.76
N GLU A 90 3.05 15.46 2.47
CA GLU A 90 3.30 14.18 1.82
C GLU A 90 2.08 13.68 1.05
N THR A 91 2.34 13.03 -0.07
CA THR A 91 1.32 12.44 -0.94
C THR A 91 1.64 10.98 -1.19
N LEU A 92 0.61 10.14 -1.30
CA LEU A 92 0.80 8.77 -1.76
C LEU A 92 1.04 8.74 -3.27
N GLN A 93 2.09 8.05 -3.68
CA GLN A 93 2.43 7.79 -5.08
C GLN A 93 2.66 6.30 -5.29
N HIS A 94 2.26 5.79 -6.47
CA HIS A 94 2.50 4.39 -6.84
C HIS A 94 3.91 4.25 -7.43
N ASN A 95 4.74 3.40 -6.85
CA ASN A 95 6.14 3.21 -7.26
C ASN A 95 6.34 2.11 -8.31
N GLY A 96 5.24 1.56 -8.86
CA GLY A 96 5.24 0.41 -9.76
C GLY A 96 4.77 -0.88 -9.11
N SER A 97 4.85 -1.00 -7.78
CA SER A 97 4.46 -2.18 -7.02
C SER A 97 3.43 -1.87 -5.93
N GLN A 98 3.56 -0.72 -5.27
CA GLN A 98 2.71 -0.33 -4.14
C GLN A 98 2.60 1.20 -4.03
N PHE A 99 1.65 1.66 -3.24
CA PHE A 99 1.54 3.07 -2.86
C PHE A 99 2.49 3.39 -1.72
N VAL A 100 3.32 4.40 -1.89
CA VAL A 100 4.28 4.89 -0.89
C VAL A 100 4.11 6.39 -0.67
N ASN A 101 4.40 6.85 0.54
CA ASN A 101 4.55 8.27 0.80
C ASN A 101 5.94 8.73 0.34
N ASP A 102 6.05 9.99 -0.05
CA ASP A 102 7.32 10.64 -0.43
C ASP A 102 8.19 9.83 -1.42
N TYR A 103 7.56 9.36 -2.52
CA TYR A 103 8.31 8.65 -3.56
C TYR A 103 9.25 9.62 -4.28
N THR A 104 10.54 9.47 -4.03
CA THR A 104 11.61 10.16 -4.74
C THR A 104 12.66 9.18 -5.23
N VAL A 105 13.06 9.31 -6.49
CA VAL A 105 14.25 8.60 -7.00
C VAL A 105 15.48 9.35 -6.57
N SER A 106 16.43 8.66 -5.94
CA SER A 106 17.69 9.27 -5.47
C SER A 106 18.89 8.69 -6.21
N THR A 107 19.72 9.57 -6.76
CA THR A 107 20.97 9.22 -7.44
C THR A 107 22.09 10.10 -6.90
N THR A 108 23.26 9.50 -6.65
CA THR A 108 24.45 10.22 -6.19
C THR A 108 25.57 10.04 -7.19
N THR A 109 26.28 11.12 -7.50
CA THR A 109 27.46 11.09 -8.38
C THR A 109 28.55 12.03 -7.90
N THR A 110 29.79 11.70 -8.22
CA THR A 110 30.98 12.53 -8.05
C THR A 110 31.61 12.88 -9.41
N SER A 111 30.92 12.57 -10.50
CA SER A 111 31.40 12.80 -11.87
C SER A 111 30.82 14.09 -12.44
N THR A 112 31.61 14.85 -13.15
CA THR A 112 31.17 15.98 -13.99
C THR A 112 30.71 15.53 -15.39
N SER A 113 30.79 14.23 -15.69
CA SER A 113 30.25 13.68 -16.94
C SER A 113 28.73 13.59 -16.89
N GLN A 114 28.09 13.82 -18.03
CA GLN A 114 26.64 13.66 -18.15
C GLN A 114 26.22 12.24 -17.77
N THR A 115 25.26 12.12 -16.86
CA THR A 115 24.80 10.85 -16.30
C THR A 115 23.26 10.82 -16.27
N ALA A 116 22.66 9.68 -16.61
CA ALA A 116 21.22 9.48 -16.46
C ALA A 116 20.85 9.33 -14.98
N ILE A 117 20.01 10.21 -14.47
CA ILE A 117 19.53 10.18 -13.08
C ILE A 117 18.13 9.60 -12.94
N LEU A 118 17.36 9.52 -14.04
CA LEU A 118 16.07 8.85 -14.11
C LEU A 118 15.77 8.40 -15.54
N ASN A 119 15.20 7.19 -15.68
CA ASN A 119 14.78 6.63 -16.95
C ASN A 119 13.28 6.29 -16.87
N LEU A 120 12.48 6.74 -17.82
CA LEU A 120 11.06 6.47 -17.91
C LEU A 120 10.71 5.88 -19.27
N PRO A 121 9.97 4.74 -19.34
CA PRO A 121 9.60 4.11 -20.60
C PRO A 121 8.75 5.03 -21.47
N VAL A 122 9.15 5.27 -22.71
CA VAL A 122 8.38 6.07 -23.69
C VAL A 122 7.04 5.43 -24.05
N ALA A 123 6.93 4.11 -23.91
CA ALA A 123 5.68 3.38 -24.09
C ALA A 123 4.65 3.63 -22.98
N THR A 124 5.08 4.18 -21.84
CA THR A 124 4.22 4.42 -20.68
C THR A 124 3.83 5.89 -20.53
N TYR A 125 4.79 6.78 -20.69
CA TYR A 125 4.60 8.21 -20.41
C TYR A 125 4.83 9.03 -21.67
N ARG A 126 3.87 9.92 -22.02
CA ARG A 126 3.98 10.88 -23.14
C ARG A 126 4.59 12.19 -22.71
N SER A 127 4.18 12.71 -21.57
CA SER A 127 4.73 13.94 -20.99
C SER A 127 4.97 13.78 -19.50
N VAL A 128 5.97 14.47 -18.97
CA VAL A 128 6.38 14.36 -17.57
C VAL A 128 6.81 15.72 -17.04
N GLU A 129 6.36 16.05 -15.84
CA GLU A 129 6.91 17.13 -15.03
C GLU A 129 7.82 16.53 -13.96
N TYR A 130 9.06 16.97 -13.91
CA TYR A 130 10.04 16.61 -12.89
C TYR A 130 10.21 17.77 -11.91
N THR A 131 10.31 17.48 -10.62
CA THR A 131 10.85 18.37 -9.59
C THR A 131 12.14 17.73 -9.10
N ILE A 132 13.25 18.47 -9.26
CA ILE A 132 14.60 17.96 -9.00
C ILE A 132 15.22 18.79 -7.90
N GLN A 133 15.58 18.16 -6.78
CA GLN A 133 16.39 18.76 -5.71
C GLN A 133 17.79 18.19 -5.75
N MET A 134 18.77 19.04 -5.67
CA MET A 134 20.19 18.68 -5.59
C MET A 134 20.79 19.15 -4.29
N THR A 135 21.71 18.37 -3.75
CA THR A 135 22.47 18.69 -2.53
C THR A 135 23.94 18.37 -2.75
N GLU A 136 24.81 19.34 -2.53
CA GLU A 136 26.28 19.23 -2.52
C GLU A 136 26.81 19.84 -1.22
N GLY A 137 27.07 19.01 -0.21
CA GLY A 137 27.46 19.50 1.12
C GLY A 137 26.34 20.37 1.73
N THR A 138 26.62 21.66 1.90
CA THR A 138 25.68 22.67 2.42
C THR A 138 25.01 23.51 1.32
N LYS A 139 25.26 23.19 0.06
CA LYS A 139 24.65 23.87 -1.09
C LYS A 139 23.42 23.12 -1.56
N TYR A 140 22.37 23.85 -1.89
CA TYR A 140 21.09 23.30 -2.36
C TYR A 140 20.68 23.97 -3.67
N HIS A 141 20.09 23.18 -4.55
CA HIS A 141 19.54 23.66 -5.81
C HIS A 141 18.24 22.89 -6.09
N VAL A 142 17.19 23.57 -6.47
CA VAL A 142 15.93 22.97 -6.92
C VAL A 142 15.53 23.57 -8.26
N THR A 143 15.02 22.72 -9.16
CA THR A 143 14.47 23.14 -10.44
C THR A 143 13.33 22.25 -10.87
N LYS A 144 12.51 22.71 -11.82
CA LYS A 144 11.51 21.93 -12.49
C LYS A 144 11.83 21.77 -13.96
N VAL A 145 11.48 20.62 -14.51
CA VAL A 145 11.59 20.32 -15.94
C VAL A 145 10.27 19.77 -16.43
N LEU A 146 9.67 20.40 -17.44
CA LEU A 146 8.53 19.88 -18.15
C LEU A 146 9.01 19.30 -19.48
N ALA A 147 8.66 18.07 -19.78
CA ALA A 147 9.10 17.35 -20.97
C ALA A 147 7.95 16.67 -21.69
N ILE A 148 8.04 16.61 -23.03
CA ILE A 148 7.17 15.83 -23.90
C ILE A 148 8.01 15.17 -24.99
N HIS A 149 7.60 14.00 -25.48
CA HIS A 149 8.29 13.33 -26.59
C HIS A 149 7.32 12.85 -27.67
N ASP A 150 7.84 12.67 -28.89
CA ASP A 150 7.14 12.12 -30.04
C ASP A 150 7.41 10.60 -30.26
N GLY A 151 8.23 9.99 -29.40
CA GLY A 151 8.73 8.62 -29.51
C GLY A 151 10.19 8.54 -29.97
N THR A 152 10.72 9.60 -30.56
CA THR A 152 12.08 9.69 -31.09
C THR A 152 12.85 10.86 -30.46
N ASN A 153 12.20 12.00 -30.34
CA ASN A 153 12.78 13.24 -29.83
C ASN A 153 12.07 13.71 -28.56
N VAL A 154 12.80 14.37 -27.67
CA VAL A 154 12.27 15.03 -26.47
C VAL A 154 12.38 16.53 -26.63
N THR A 155 11.27 17.21 -26.35
CA THR A 155 11.24 18.66 -26.16
C THR A 155 11.00 18.94 -24.70
N PHE A 156 11.79 19.80 -24.10
CA PHE A 156 11.67 20.12 -22.68
C PHE A 156 11.96 21.59 -22.40
N ASN A 157 11.48 22.04 -21.24
CA ASN A 157 11.74 23.37 -20.69
C ASN A 157 12.09 23.24 -19.22
N GLU A 158 13.20 23.86 -18.80
CA GLU A 158 13.59 24.00 -17.40
C GLU A 158 13.10 25.35 -16.87
N TYR A 159 12.49 25.35 -15.68
CA TYR A 159 11.92 26.54 -15.07
C TYR A 159 11.88 26.43 -13.53
N GLY A 160 11.64 27.56 -12.85
CA GLY A 160 11.52 27.57 -11.40
C GLY A 160 12.82 27.24 -10.67
N THR A 161 13.96 27.55 -11.28
CA THR A 161 15.29 27.27 -10.76
C THR A 161 15.65 28.19 -9.59
N LEU A 162 15.99 27.59 -8.44
CA LEU A 162 16.45 28.27 -7.23
C LEU A 162 17.67 27.55 -6.68
N PHE A 163 18.67 28.32 -6.23
CA PHE A 163 19.85 27.75 -5.56
C PHE A 163 20.36 28.66 -4.44
N THR A 164 20.98 28.05 -3.42
CA THR A 164 21.47 28.79 -2.25
C THR A 164 22.79 29.53 -2.53
N THR A 165 23.62 29.04 -3.47
CA THR A 165 24.93 29.58 -3.76
C THR A 165 25.13 29.74 -5.27
N SER A 166 25.06 28.63 -6.01
CA SER A 166 25.25 28.57 -7.46
C SER A 166 24.53 27.35 -8.02
N SER A 167 24.36 27.31 -9.33
CA SER A 167 23.85 26.10 -10.00
C SER A 167 24.76 24.91 -9.73
N LEU A 168 24.20 23.76 -9.35
CA LEU A 168 24.96 22.53 -9.07
C LEU A 168 24.97 21.57 -10.25
N SER A 169 24.10 21.74 -11.25
CA SER A 169 24.06 20.91 -12.44
C SER A 169 23.31 21.59 -13.57
N ASN A 170 23.58 21.15 -14.81
CA ASN A 170 22.76 21.38 -15.98
C ASN A 170 21.99 20.10 -16.31
N PHE A 171 20.85 20.24 -16.98
CA PHE A 171 20.00 19.12 -17.36
C PHE A 171 19.83 19.02 -18.87
N ALA A 172 19.66 17.80 -19.32
CA ALA A 172 19.26 17.46 -20.69
C ALA A 172 18.31 16.25 -20.67
N LEU A 173 17.58 16.09 -21.74
CA LEU A 173 16.76 14.90 -21.94
C LEU A 173 17.02 14.33 -23.33
N ASP A 174 17.01 12.99 -23.41
CA ASP A 174 17.07 12.26 -24.68
C ASP A 174 16.18 11.00 -24.62
N ILE A 175 16.06 10.33 -25.76
CA ILE A 175 15.48 8.98 -25.84
C ILE A 175 16.62 8.02 -26.19
N ASN A 176 16.77 7.01 -25.34
CA ASN A 176 17.72 5.94 -25.55
C ASN A 176 17.13 4.59 -25.13
N SER A 177 17.23 3.60 -26.00
CA SER A 177 16.77 2.22 -25.75
C SER A 177 15.31 2.17 -25.24
N GLY A 178 14.39 2.96 -25.83
CA GLY A 178 12.99 2.96 -25.46
C GLY A 178 12.66 3.73 -24.17
N ASN A 179 13.62 4.47 -23.60
CA ASN A 179 13.43 5.28 -22.41
C ASN A 179 13.71 6.76 -22.69
N MET A 180 12.84 7.63 -22.19
CA MET A 180 13.13 9.04 -21.99
C MET A 180 14.02 9.16 -20.75
N ARG A 181 15.26 9.65 -20.94
CA ARG A 181 16.23 9.78 -19.86
C ARG A 181 16.34 11.23 -19.42
N LEU A 182 16.26 11.45 -18.12
CA LEU A 182 16.66 12.71 -17.50
C LEU A 182 18.16 12.64 -17.19
N LEU A 183 18.93 13.48 -17.84
CA LEU A 183 20.38 13.52 -17.77
C LEU A 183 20.81 14.75 -16.96
N ALA A 184 21.76 14.56 -16.04
CA ALA A 184 22.38 15.61 -15.25
C ALA A 184 23.88 15.71 -15.58
N THR A 185 24.41 16.94 -15.66
CA THR A 185 25.83 17.24 -15.76
C THR A 185 26.24 18.07 -14.55
N PRO A 186 26.76 17.44 -13.46
CA PRO A 186 27.15 18.16 -12.25
C PRO A 186 28.26 19.19 -12.52
N ALA A 187 28.20 20.32 -11.80
CA ALA A 187 29.14 21.42 -11.95
C ALA A 187 30.50 21.13 -11.28
N SER A 188 30.58 20.12 -10.40
CA SER A 188 31.80 19.79 -9.67
C SER A 188 31.97 18.27 -9.49
N THR A 189 33.14 17.84 -9.04
CA THR A 189 33.45 16.46 -8.67
C THR A 189 33.09 16.14 -7.21
N ASN A 190 32.47 17.06 -6.48
CA ASN A 190 31.99 16.79 -5.15
C ASN A 190 30.77 15.85 -5.21
N SER A 191 30.57 15.11 -4.13
CA SER A 191 29.39 14.24 -4.02
C SER A 191 28.10 15.06 -4.11
N THR A 192 27.37 14.90 -5.22
CA THR A 192 26.11 15.57 -5.48
C THR A 192 24.97 14.53 -5.45
N VAL A 193 24.01 14.75 -4.58
CA VAL A 193 22.81 13.93 -4.45
C VAL A 193 21.68 14.58 -5.23
N PHE A 194 21.08 13.83 -6.14
CA PHE A 194 19.88 14.21 -6.88
C PHE A 194 18.68 13.48 -6.30
N LYS A 195 17.64 14.20 -5.92
CA LYS A 195 16.33 13.65 -5.57
C LYS A 195 15.32 14.12 -6.60
N VAL A 196 14.68 13.18 -7.27
CA VAL A 196 13.74 13.46 -8.37
C VAL A 196 12.36 12.93 -8.01
N LYS A 197 11.39 13.84 -8.00
CA LYS A 197 9.97 13.52 -7.98
C LYS A 197 9.39 13.83 -9.35
N PHE A 198 8.47 12.99 -9.86
CA PHE A 198 7.85 13.26 -11.15
C PHE A 198 6.36 12.96 -11.16
N THR A 199 5.67 13.63 -12.06
CA THR A 199 4.27 13.35 -12.42
C THR A 199 4.19 13.18 -13.93
N GLY A 200 3.67 12.03 -14.39
CA GLY A 200 3.61 11.68 -15.80
C GLY A 200 2.20 11.50 -16.33
N ILE A 201 1.98 11.92 -17.58
CA ILE A 201 0.76 11.61 -18.33
C ILE A 201 1.09 10.43 -19.26
N LYS A 202 0.27 9.38 -19.15
CA LYS A 202 0.44 8.17 -19.94
C LYS A 202 0.13 8.37 -21.42
N VAL A 203 0.66 7.46 -22.24
CA VAL A 203 0.40 7.38 -23.70
C VAL A 203 -1.05 7.00 -23.98
#